data_269e547e5eda6faa450fbc30dee3f384
#
_entry.id   269e547e5eda6faa450fbc30dee3f384
#
_cell.length_a   1.000
_cell.length_b   1.000
_cell.length_c   1.000
_cell.angle_alpha   90.00
_cell.angle_beta   90.00
_cell.angle_gamma   90.00
#
_symmetry.space_group_name_H-M   'P 1'
#
loop_
_entity.id
_entity.type
_entity.pdbx_description
1 polymer ?
#
loop_
_entity_poly.entity_id
_entity_poly.type
_entity_poly.pdbx_seq_one_letter_code
_entity_poly.pdbx_strand_id
1 'polypeptide(L)'
;TMMIPENLSRAILPWGTTTICTDPHEIGNVMGVEGVEFMLDNAKKSKLRQYVLAPSCVPSVPGLENAGAEFGAAEIGRLLDMDNVVGIAEIMDYVGVINDTERMHSIIEEGVKRGMFLQGHAPYCTGKELAAYLIGGPVSDHESVSEDEVRAKLRAGMHINLRASSLIDSLSFLVDGCKDM
;
A
#
# COMPACT_ATOMS: atom_id res chain seq x y z
N THR A 1 10.67 8.92 2.55
CA THR A 1 11.49 8.52 1.39
C THR A 1 12.92 9.00 1.53
N MET A 2 13.88 8.08 1.61
CA MET A 2 15.30 8.46 1.76
C MET A 2 16.00 8.73 0.41
N MET A 3 15.43 8.25 -0.68
CA MET A 3 15.99 8.39 -2.03
C MET A 3 14.91 8.69 -3.04
N ILE A 4 15.23 9.54 -4.01
CA ILE A 4 14.39 9.68 -5.21
C ILE A 4 14.58 8.47 -6.13
N PRO A 5 13.62 8.15 -7.01
CA PRO A 5 13.62 6.96 -7.85
C PRO A 5 14.91 6.74 -8.65
N GLU A 6 15.49 7.79 -9.23
CA GLU A 6 16.74 7.68 -9.99
C GLU A 6 17.92 7.23 -9.12
N ASN A 7 18.04 7.78 -7.91
CA ASN A 7 19.12 7.41 -6.99
C ASN A 7 18.92 6.00 -6.43
N LEU A 8 17.69 5.63 -6.10
CA LEU A 8 17.34 4.26 -5.68
C LEU A 8 17.72 3.25 -6.77
N SER A 9 17.41 3.56 -8.03
CA SER A 9 17.79 2.72 -9.17
C SER A 9 19.30 2.44 -9.21
N ARG A 10 20.13 3.46 -9.01
CA ARG A 10 21.60 3.30 -8.97
C ARG A 10 22.07 2.44 -7.81
N ALA A 11 21.36 2.49 -6.69
CA ALA A 11 21.72 1.75 -5.48
C ALA A 11 21.37 0.26 -5.58
N ILE A 12 20.23 -0.11 -6.18
CA ILE A 12 19.71 -1.48 -6.08
C ILE A 12 19.88 -2.32 -7.36
N LEU A 13 19.97 -1.70 -8.56
CA LEU A 13 20.18 -2.43 -9.81
C LEU A 13 21.43 -3.33 -9.79
N PRO A 14 22.58 -2.89 -9.25
CA PRO A 14 23.80 -3.73 -9.19
C PRO A 14 23.60 -5.02 -8.37
N TRP A 15 22.58 -5.05 -7.49
CA TRP A 15 22.25 -6.21 -6.65
C TRP A 15 21.20 -7.13 -7.26
N GLY A 16 20.80 -6.87 -8.51
CA GLY A 16 19.87 -7.73 -9.26
C GLY A 16 18.41 -7.36 -9.17
N THR A 17 18.04 -6.30 -8.42
CA THR A 17 16.65 -5.79 -8.39
C THR A 17 16.37 -5.01 -9.67
N THR A 18 15.54 -5.54 -10.55
CA THR A 18 15.24 -4.93 -11.86
C THR A 18 13.86 -4.28 -11.95
N THR A 19 12.98 -4.60 -11.02
CA THR A 19 11.59 -4.07 -10.96
C THR A 19 11.18 -3.86 -9.52
N ILE A 20 10.51 -2.75 -9.25
CA ILE A 20 9.88 -2.46 -7.95
C ILE A 20 8.48 -1.88 -8.15
N CYS A 21 7.65 -2.04 -7.12
CA CYS A 21 6.39 -1.33 -6.95
C CYS A 21 6.51 -0.46 -5.71
N THR A 22 6.24 0.83 -5.83
CA THR A 22 6.46 1.82 -4.78
C THR A 22 5.17 2.51 -4.37
N ASP A 23 5.13 2.91 -3.10
CA ASP A 23 4.08 3.74 -2.53
C ASP A 23 4.70 5.07 -2.08
N PRO A 24 4.48 6.17 -2.80
CA PRO A 24 5.07 7.48 -2.47
C PRO A 24 4.20 8.29 -1.50
N HIS A 25 3.59 7.66 -0.48
CA HIS A 25 2.68 8.37 0.44
C HIS A 25 3.40 9.46 1.25
N GLU A 26 4.67 9.30 1.61
CA GLU A 26 5.39 10.33 2.39
C GLU A 26 5.47 11.65 1.61
N ILE A 27 5.80 11.60 0.32
CA ILE A 27 5.83 12.82 -0.49
C ILE A 27 4.41 13.30 -0.81
N GLY A 28 3.46 12.37 -0.96
CA GLY A 28 2.05 12.68 -1.09
C GLY A 28 1.53 13.49 0.09
N ASN A 29 1.88 13.10 1.34
CA ASN A 29 1.53 13.84 2.56
C ASN A 29 2.14 15.25 2.63
N VAL A 30 3.24 15.51 1.93
CA VAL A 30 3.91 16.82 1.95
C VAL A 30 3.47 17.71 0.79
N MET A 31 3.38 17.14 -0.42
CA MET A 31 3.21 17.91 -1.67
C MET A 31 1.95 17.51 -2.46
N GLY A 32 1.12 16.62 -1.91
CA GLY A 32 -0.08 16.18 -2.60
C GLY A 32 0.22 15.39 -3.89
N VAL A 33 -0.70 15.48 -4.85
CA VAL A 33 -0.60 14.80 -6.13
C VAL A 33 0.68 15.19 -6.90
N GLU A 34 1.11 16.45 -6.82
CA GLU A 34 2.34 16.92 -7.46
C GLU A 34 3.58 16.18 -6.95
N GLY A 35 3.61 15.80 -5.68
CA GLY A 35 4.68 14.98 -5.11
C GLY A 35 4.73 13.57 -5.70
N VAL A 36 3.58 12.95 -5.91
CA VAL A 36 3.47 11.64 -6.57
C VAL A 36 3.89 11.74 -8.05
N GLU A 37 3.44 12.77 -8.75
CA GLU A 37 3.83 13.07 -10.13
C GLU A 37 5.34 13.25 -10.27
N PHE A 38 5.95 13.99 -9.33
CA PHE A 38 7.42 14.14 -9.29
C PHE A 38 8.13 12.78 -9.18
N MET A 39 7.63 11.88 -8.33
CA MET A 39 8.22 10.53 -8.18
C MET A 39 8.07 9.71 -9.47
N LEU A 40 6.91 9.75 -10.11
CA LEU A 40 6.66 9.11 -11.41
C LEU A 40 7.60 9.64 -12.50
N ASP A 41 7.73 10.95 -12.62
CA ASP A 41 8.59 11.57 -13.64
C ASP A 41 10.07 11.31 -13.39
N ASN A 42 10.49 11.26 -12.13
CA ASN A 42 11.86 10.91 -11.78
C ASN A 42 12.13 9.43 -12.07
N ALA A 43 11.16 8.53 -11.85
CA ALA A 43 11.27 7.11 -12.16
C ALA A 43 11.54 6.86 -13.66
N LYS A 44 10.93 7.65 -14.55
CA LYS A 44 11.15 7.55 -16.01
C LYS A 44 12.60 7.77 -16.42
N LYS A 45 13.41 8.46 -15.62
CA LYS A 45 14.84 8.72 -15.86
C LYS A 45 15.73 7.56 -15.48
N SER A 46 15.18 6.54 -14.81
CA SER A 46 15.93 5.39 -14.30
C SER A 46 15.87 4.19 -15.24
N LYS A 47 16.85 3.30 -15.11
CA LYS A 47 16.86 1.99 -15.80
C LYS A 47 16.08 0.92 -15.01
N LEU A 48 15.76 1.17 -13.75
CA LEU A 48 14.92 0.31 -12.92
C LEU A 48 13.48 0.47 -13.38
N ARG A 49 12.79 -0.62 -13.63
CA ARG A 49 11.35 -0.58 -13.89
C ARG A 49 10.63 -0.27 -12.59
N GLN A 50 9.90 0.83 -12.56
CA GLN A 50 9.21 1.30 -11.36
C GLN A 50 7.72 1.49 -11.67
N TYR A 51 6.91 0.75 -10.95
CA TYR A 51 5.46 0.95 -10.88
C TYR A 51 5.12 1.68 -9.59
N VAL A 52 4.03 2.40 -9.58
CA VAL A 52 3.56 3.19 -8.45
C VAL A 52 2.16 2.73 -8.07
N LEU A 53 1.90 2.68 -6.78
CA LEU A 53 0.55 2.57 -6.24
C LEU A 53 0.11 3.97 -5.78
N ALA A 54 -1.14 4.33 -6.07
CA ALA A 54 -1.72 5.62 -5.66
C ALA A 54 -1.93 5.61 -4.13
N PRO A 55 -1.33 6.53 -3.37
CA PRO A 55 -1.43 6.52 -1.91
C PRO A 55 -2.84 6.80 -1.42
N SER A 56 -3.47 5.89 -0.70
CA SER A 56 -4.76 6.12 -0.05
C SER A 56 -4.64 6.72 1.35
N CYS A 57 -3.43 6.69 1.92
CA CYS A 57 -3.10 7.12 3.28
C CYS A 57 -2.57 8.56 3.34
N VAL A 58 -3.26 9.50 2.72
CA VAL A 58 -2.96 10.94 2.73
C VAL A 58 -4.20 11.71 3.20
N PRO A 59 -4.37 11.94 4.52
CA PRO A 59 -3.68 11.29 5.65
C PRO A 59 -4.07 9.81 5.82
N SER A 60 -3.31 9.06 6.66
CA SER A 60 -3.61 7.66 6.96
C SER A 60 -4.98 7.54 7.61
N VAL A 61 -5.21 8.31 8.68
CA VAL A 61 -6.51 8.41 9.34
C VAL A 61 -6.85 9.88 9.57
N PRO A 62 -7.89 10.41 8.91
CA PRO A 62 -8.30 11.81 9.07
C PRO A 62 -8.56 12.16 10.55
N GLY A 63 -8.03 13.30 10.98
CA GLY A 63 -8.20 13.81 12.33
C GLY A 63 -7.25 13.26 13.40
N LEU A 64 -6.47 12.21 13.10
CA LEU A 64 -5.44 11.68 13.99
C LEU A 64 -4.04 12.19 13.66
N GLU A 65 -3.82 12.61 12.45
CA GLU A 65 -2.54 13.16 12.02
C GLU A 65 -2.72 14.40 11.15
N ASN A 66 -1.64 15.19 11.03
CA ASN A 66 -1.58 16.35 10.14
C ASN A 66 -0.84 15.96 8.86
N ALA A 67 -1.46 16.24 7.71
CA ALA A 67 -0.85 16.11 6.40
C ALA A 67 -0.86 17.46 5.68
N GLY A 68 0.05 17.63 4.72
CA GLY A 68 0.08 18.80 3.84
C GLY A 68 -0.93 18.70 2.68
N ALA A 69 -1.57 17.55 2.52
CA ALA A 69 -2.60 17.30 1.52
C ALA A 69 -3.65 16.30 2.05
N GLU A 70 -4.77 16.22 1.34
CA GLU A 70 -5.83 15.24 1.60
C GLU A 70 -6.25 14.59 0.29
N PHE A 71 -6.22 13.24 0.24
CA PHE A 71 -6.64 12.47 -0.93
C PHE A 71 -8.02 11.86 -0.69
N GLY A 72 -8.88 12.13 -1.66
CA GLY A 72 -10.18 11.49 -1.83
C GLY A 72 -10.28 10.81 -3.19
N ALA A 73 -11.49 10.51 -3.62
CA ALA A 73 -11.75 9.85 -4.90
C ALA A 73 -11.18 10.63 -6.11
N ALA A 74 -11.22 11.96 -6.08
CA ALA A 74 -10.75 12.78 -7.18
C ALA A 74 -9.23 12.67 -7.38
N GLU A 75 -8.44 12.77 -6.29
CA GLU A 75 -6.99 12.65 -6.32
C GLU A 75 -6.57 11.23 -6.72
N ILE A 76 -7.21 10.21 -6.11
CA ILE A 76 -6.96 8.81 -6.43
C ILE A 76 -7.31 8.51 -7.89
N GLY A 77 -8.48 8.92 -8.37
CA GLY A 77 -8.86 8.75 -9.76
C GLY A 77 -7.86 9.37 -10.73
N ARG A 78 -7.40 10.61 -10.46
CA ARG A 78 -6.35 11.28 -11.25
C ARG A 78 -5.05 10.48 -11.28
N LEU A 79 -4.61 9.96 -10.13
CA LEU A 79 -3.38 9.16 -10.05
C LEU A 79 -3.51 7.83 -10.79
N LEU A 80 -4.63 7.13 -10.65
CA LEU A 80 -4.88 5.84 -11.30
C LEU A 80 -4.95 5.94 -12.82
N ASP A 81 -5.23 7.11 -13.39
CA ASP A 81 -5.24 7.36 -14.83
C ASP A 81 -3.83 7.64 -15.39
N MET A 82 -2.79 7.70 -14.55
CA MET A 82 -1.41 7.94 -14.98
C MET A 82 -0.69 6.66 -15.40
N ASP A 83 0.20 6.78 -16.38
CA ASP A 83 1.07 5.67 -16.81
C ASP A 83 1.93 5.15 -15.65
N ASN A 84 2.05 3.80 -15.56
CA ASN A 84 2.79 3.09 -14.52
C ASN A 84 2.18 3.16 -13.11
N VAL A 85 1.01 3.74 -12.92
CA VAL A 85 0.22 3.55 -11.70
C VAL A 85 -0.61 2.30 -11.86
N VAL A 86 -0.44 1.32 -10.94
CA VAL A 86 -0.97 -0.05 -11.11
C VAL A 86 -1.96 -0.46 -10.02
N GLY A 87 -2.28 0.42 -9.10
CA GLY A 87 -3.22 0.13 -8.02
C GLY A 87 -3.26 1.21 -6.96
N ILE A 88 -3.96 0.91 -5.88
CA ILE A 88 -4.03 1.74 -4.67
C ILE A 88 -3.10 1.14 -3.61
N ALA A 89 -2.27 2.01 -3.01
CA ALA A 89 -1.32 1.66 -1.97
C ALA A 89 -1.96 1.67 -0.60
N GLU A 90 -1.35 0.92 0.27
CA GLU A 90 -1.59 0.82 1.72
C GLU A 90 -2.92 1.39 2.22
N ILE A 91 -3.99 0.60 2.16
CA ILE A 91 -5.29 1.01 2.69
C ILE A 91 -5.22 0.91 4.23
N MET A 92 -4.58 1.93 4.85
CA MET A 92 -4.27 1.97 6.29
C MET A 92 -5.49 2.24 7.15
N ASP A 93 -6.46 2.99 6.66
CA ASP A 93 -7.74 3.22 7.36
C ASP A 93 -8.65 1.99 7.23
N TYR A 94 -8.18 0.84 7.78
CA TYR A 94 -8.95 -0.40 7.71
C TYR A 94 -10.26 -0.31 8.53
N VAL A 95 -10.29 0.52 9.56
CA VAL A 95 -11.51 0.79 10.33
C VAL A 95 -12.53 1.52 9.46
N GLY A 96 -12.08 2.47 8.66
CA GLY A 96 -12.91 3.15 7.67
C GLY A 96 -13.47 2.20 6.61
N VAL A 97 -12.65 1.23 6.15
CA VAL A 97 -13.11 0.17 5.22
C VAL A 97 -14.18 -0.71 5.86
N ILE A 98 -13.93 -1.22 7.09
CA ILE A 98 -14.85 -2.12 7.80
C ILE A 98 -16.21 -1.43 8.06
N ASN A 99 -16.18 -0.14 8.36
CA ASN A 99 -17.38 0.65 8.63
C ASN A 99 -17.99 1.32 7.40
N ASP A 100 -17.45 1.05 6.22
CA ASP A 100 -17.90 1.60 4.93
C ASP A 100 -18.04 3.13 4.96
N THR A 101 -16.99 3.81 5.48
CA THR A 101 -16.99 5.28 5.51
C THR A 101 -16.97 5.84 4.09
N GLU A 102 -17.67 6.96 3.87
CA GLU A 102 -17.79 7.59 2.55
C GLU A 102 -16.44 7.83 1.87
N ARG A 103 -15.43 8.27 2.65
CA ARG A 103 -14.08 8.49 2.12
C ARG A 103 -13.45 7.20 1.61
N MET A 104 -13.42 6.14 2.43
CA MET A 104 -12.77 4.88 2.05
C MET A 104 -13.54 4.17 0.95
N HIS A 105 -14.87 4.16 1.04
CA HIS A 105 -15.73 3.63 -0.02
C HIS A 105 -15.41 4.27 -1.37
N SER A 106 -15.43 5.60 -1.45
CA SER A 106 -15.21 6.33 -2.70
C SER A 106 -13.79 6.16 -3.26
N ILE A 107 -12.77 6.09 -2.42
CA ILE A 107 -11.39 5.79 -2.82
C ILE A 107 -11.27 4.38 -3.42
N ILE A 108 -11.81 3.39 -2.72
CA ILE A 108 -11.77 1.99 -3.16
C ILE A 108 -12.53 1.80 -4.46
N GLU A 109 -13.69 2.45 -4.60
CA GLU A 109 -14.51 2.40 -5.80
C GLU A 109 -13.75 2.87 -7.04
N GLU A 110 -12.88 3.89 -6.93
CA GLU A 110 -12.02 4.32 -8.03
C GLU A 110 -11.05 3.23 -8.51
N GLY A 111 -10.50 2.44 -7.60
CA GLY A 111 -9.67 1.30 -7.94
C GLY A 111 -10.47 0.14 -8.55
N VAL A 112 -11.60 -0.21 -7.95
CA VAL A 112 -12.48 -1.29 -8.42
C VAL A 112 -13.00 -1.01 -9.82
N LYS A 113 -13.48 0.20 -10.11
CA LYS A 113 -13.96 0.60 -11.45
C LYS A 113 -12.91 0.40 -12.55
N ARG A 114 -11.64 0.52 -12.23
CA ARG A 114 -10.51 0.38 -13.14
C ARG A 114 -9.89 -1.02 -13.14
N GLY A 115 -10.39 -1.95 -12.32
CA GLY A 115 -9.80 -3.29 -12.15
C GLY A 115 -8.39 -3.26 -11.57
N MET A 116 -8.09 -2.27 -10.72
CA MET A 116 -6.77 -2.03 -10.14
C MET A 116 -6.53 -2.87 -8.90
N PHE A 117 -5.26 -3.14 -8.60
CA PHE A 117 -4.83 -3.81 -7.37
C PHE A 117 -5.08 -2.91 -6.15
N LEU A 118 -5.62 -3.49 -5.08
CA LEU A 118 -5.90 -2.80 -3.82
C LEU A 118 -5.00 -3.39 -2.72
N GLN A 119 -3.93 -2.69 -2.40
CA GLN A 119 -2.98 -3.12 -1.38
C GLN A 119 -3.53 -2.80 0.01
N GLY A 120 -3.58 -3.80 0.87
CA GLY A 120 -4.04 -3.64 2.23
C GLY A 120 -2.93 -3.37 3.24
N HIS A 121 -3.38 -2.93 4.43
CA HIS A 121 -2.58 -2.67 5.61
C HIS A 121 -3.52 -2.81 6.82
N ALA A 122 -3.53 -3.95 7.47
CA ALA A 122 -4.52 -4.24 8.50
C ALA A 122 -3.94 -5.05 9.67
N PRO A 123 -3.03 -4.43 10.48
CA PRO A 123 -2.47 -5.10 11.65
C PRO A 123 -3.58 -5.47 12.65
N TYR A 124 -3.43 -6.63 13.29
CA TYR A 124 -4.39 -7.20 14.25
C TYR A 124 -5.77 -7.53 13.70
N CYS A 125 -6.04 -7.30 12.42
CA CYS A 125 -7.33 -7.54 11.78
C CYS A 125 -7.53 -9.04 11.55
N THR A 126 -8.52 -9.63 12.24
CA THR A 126 -8.86 -11.06 12.16
C THR A 126 -10.36 -11.29 12.26
N GLY A 127 -10.82 -12.54 12.08
CA GLY A 127 -12.22 -12.92 12.28
C GLY A 127 -13.21 -12.12 11.41
N LYS A 128 -14.25 -11.56 12.02
CA LYS A 128 -15.31 -10.84 11.30
C LYS A 128 -14.80 -9.52 10.70
N GLU A 129 -13.88 -8.84 11.38
CA GLU A 129 -13.28 -7.60 10.88
C GLU A 129 -12.45 -7.87 9.63
N LEU A 130 -11.67 -8.96 9.62
CA LEU A 130 -10.94 -9.37 8.42
C LEU A 130 -11.89 -9.70 7.27
N ALA A 131 -12.99 -10.39 7.53
CA ALA A 131 -13.98 -10.69 6.50
C ALA A 131 -14.60 -9.40 5.92
N ALA A 132 -14.95 -8.44 6.77
CA ALA A 132 -15.48 -7.15 6.33
C ALA A 132 -14.42 -6.35 5.53
N TYR A 133 -13.17 -6.34 5.97
CA TYR A 133 -12.07 -5.69 5.25
C TYR A 133 -11.85 -6.28 3.85
N LEU A 134 -11.85 -7.61 3.72
CA LEU A 134 -11.72 -8.29 2.43
C LEU A 134 -12.91 -8.02 1.50
N ILE A 135 -14.14 -7.99 2.04
CA ILE A 135 -15.34 -7.62 1.27
C ILE A 135 -15.23 -6.18 0.79
N GLY A 136 -14.62 -5.28 1.58
CA GLY A 136 -14.35 -3.90 1.21
C GLY A 136 -13.34 -3.73 0.07
N GLY A 137 -12.60 -4.79 -0.33
CA GLY A 137 -11.78 -4.80 -1.53
C GLY A 137 -10.27 -5.03 -1.39
N PRO A 138 -9.60 -4.70 -0.26
CA PRO A 138 -8.17 -4.98 -0.13
C PRO A 138 -7.86 -6.46 -0.18
N VAL A 139 -6.79 -6.84 -0.91
CA VAL A 139 -6.46 -8.25 -1.18
C VAL A 139 -5.13 -8.70 -0.59
N SER A 140 -4.39 -7.80 0.04
CA SER A 140 -3.07 -8.11 0.62
C SER A 140 -2.88 -7.47 1.99
N ASP A 141 -1.88 -7.96 2.72
CA ASP A 141 -1.37 -7.34 3.95
C ASP A 141 0.14 -7.53 4.08
N HIS A 142 0.81 -6.59 4.72
CA HIS A 142 2.24 -6.64 5.04
C HIS A 142 2.54 -6.22 6.49
N GLU A 143 1.49 -6.03 7.30
CA GLU A 143 1.59 -5.56 8.69
C GLU A 143 1.17 -6.61 9.73
N SER A 144 1.07 -7.88 9.33
CA SER A 144 0.78 -8.96 10.27
C SER A 144 1.85 -9.07 11.35
N VAL A 145 1.42 -9.18 12.62
CA VAL A 145 2.27 -9.10 13.82
C VAL A 145 2.37 -10.42 14.58
N SER A 146 1.67 -11.47 14.18
CA SER A 146 1.70 -12.78 14.81
C SER A 146 1.45 -13.92 13.82
N GLU A 147 1.85 -15.14 14.19
CA GLU A 147 1.56 -16.35 13.43
C GLU A 147 0.07 -16.57 13.21
N ASP A 148 -0.73 -16.42 14.27
CA ASP A 148 -2.17 -16.63 14.22
C ASP A 148 -2.84 -15.65 13.24
N GLU A 149 -2.37 -14.42 13.21
CA GLU A 149 -2.84 -13.39 12.27
C GLU A 149 -2.50 -13.76 10.83
N VAL A 150 -1.24 -14.16 10.56
CA VAL A 150 -0.81 -14.63 9.23
C VAL A 150 -1.66 -15.80 8.78
N ARG A 151 -1.85 -16.82 9.66
CA ARG A 151 -2.69 -17.99 9.36
C ARG A 151 -4.14 -17.61 9.06
N ALA A 152 -4.72 -16.70 9.84
CA ALA A 152 -6.09 -16.26 9.64
C ALA A 152 -6.27 -15.57 8.29
N LYS A 153 -5.35 -14.67 7.92
CA LYS A 153 -5.36 -13.94 6.66
C LYS A 153 -5.14 -14.85 5.45
N LEU A 154 -4.16 -15.76 5.52
CA LEU A 154 -3.92 -16.74 4.46
C LEU A 154 -5.14 -17.65 4.24
N ARG A 155 -5.77 -18.15 5.31
CA ARG A 155 -7.00 -18.97 5.22
C ARG A 155 -8.17 -18.19 4.64
N ALA A 156 -8.21 -16.87 4.83
CA ALA A 156 -9.21 -16.00 4.22
C ALA A 156 -8.92 -15.68 2.75
N GLY A 157 -7.80 -16.17 2.18
CA GLY A 157 -7.39 -15.94 0.80
C GLY A 157 -6.61 -14.65 0.57
N MET A 158 -6.15 -13.99 1.62
CA MET A 158 -5.37 -12.76 1.52
C MET A 158 -3.92 -13.05 1.14
N HIS A 159 -3.35 -12.25 0.25
CA HIS A 159 -1.92 -12.30 -0.06
C HIS A 159 -1.11 -11.64 1.06
N ILE A 160 -0.10 -12.35 1.57
CA ILE A 160 0.73 -11.84 2.68
C ILE A 160 2.15 -11.59 2.20
N ASN A 161 2.60 -10.35 2.40
CA ASN A 161 3.99 -9.96 2.23
C ASN A 161 4.68 -10.01 3.60
N LEU A 162 5.56 -10.99 3.80
CA LEU A 162 6.34 -11.08 5.03
C LEU A 162 7.40 -9.98 5.04
N ARG A 163 7.41 -9.20 6.13
CA ARG A 163 8.28 -8.04 6.26
C ARG A 163 9.41 -8.28 7.26
N ALA A 164 10.61 -7.88 6.86
CA ALA A 164 11.74 -7.72 7.78
C ALA A 164 12.38 -6.35 7.55
N SER A 165 12.80 -5.70 8.61
CA SER A 165 13.51 -4.42 8.56
C SER A 165 14.55 -4.33 9.65
N SER A 166 15.40 -3.29 9.61
CA SER A 166 16.35 -3.00 10.69
C SER A 166 15.70 -2.60 12.01
N LEU A 167 14.40 -2.28 11.99
CA LEU A 167 13.63 -1.87 13.17
C LEU A 167 12.79 -3.03 13.73
N ILE A 168 12.35 -3.95 12.88
CA ILE A 168 11.45 -5.04 13.26
C ILE A 168 11.96 -6.31 12.59
N ASP A 169 12.41 -7.27 13.41
CA ASP A 169 12.77 -8.61 12.97
C ASP A 169 11.64 -9.59 13.33
N SER A 170 10.63 -9.63 12.48
CA SER A 170 9.47 -10.52 12.65
C SER A 170 9.45 -11.70 11.68
N LEU A 171 10.39 -11.74 10.72
CA LEU A 171 10.34 -12.69 9.62
C LEU A 171 10.34 -14.14 10.09
N SER A 172 11.12 -14.50 11.10
CA SER A 172 11.24 -15.88 11.60
C SER A 172 9.89 -16.43 12.07
N PHE A 173 9.19 -15.70 12.95
CA PHE A 173 7.89 -16.16 13.46
C PHE A 173 6.77 -16.04 12.41
N LEU A 174 6.82 -15.04 11.52
CA LEU A 174 5.86 -14.94 10.43
C LEU A 174 5.98 -16.10 9.45
N VAL A 175 7.21 -16.55 9.17
CA VAL A 175 7.45 -17.75 8.33
C VAL A 175 6.87 -18.99 9.01
N ASP A 176 6.98 -19.12 10.33
CA ASP A 176 6.37 -20.23 11.09
C ASP A 176 4.84 -20.20 10.95
N GLY A 177 4.23 -19.04 10.88
CA GLY A 177 2.81 -18.89 10.59
C GLY A 177 2.38 -19.41 9.21
N CYS A 178 3.30 -19.53 8.26
CA CYS A 178 3.03 -20.07 6.92
C CYS A 178 3.28 -21.58 6.80
N LYS A 179 3.93 -22.23 7.79
CA LYS A 179 4.20 -23.66 7.75
C LYS A 179 2.90 -24.45 7.77
N ASP A 180 2.85 -25.50 6.98
CA ASP A 180 1.71 -26.41 6.90
C ASP A 180 0.41 -25.78 6.36
N MET A 181 0.52 -24.69 5.57
CA MET A 181 -0.60 -24.01 4.91
C MET A 181 -0.72 -24.44 3.44
#